data_3c887972e79120fc7308e869a60ab5f2
#
_entry.id   3c887972e79120fc7308e869a60ab5f2
#
_cell.length_a   1.000
_cell.length_b   1.000
_cell.length_c   1.000
_cell.angle_alpha   90.00
_cell.angle_beta   90.00
_cell.angle_gamma   90.00
#
_symmetry.space_group_name_H-M   'P 1'
#
loop_
_entity.id
_entity.type
_entity.pdbx_description
1 polymer ?
#
loop_
_entity_poly.entity_id
_entity_poly.type
_entity_poly.pdbx_seq_one_letter_code
_entity_poly.pdbx_strand_id
1 'polypeptide(L)'
;LFPYTTLFRSDVCQIEELVRLGELTKRAWEKDVQVMVEGPGHMPMDQIAANMKIQQSICMGAPFYVLGPLVTDIAPGYDHITSAIGGAIAAQNGAAFLCYVTPAEHLALPNVEDVKQGIIASKIAAHAADIAKGVRGAREIDDKMADARRVLDWDAQWECAIDPETAKAIWNSRKPEHEDTCSMCGKFCAVRSMNKALAGEYIDIL
;
A
#
# COMPACT_ATOMS: atom_id res chain seq x y z
N LEU A 1 -21.24 1.72 -15.49
CA LEU A 1 -19.81 1.69 -15.83
C LEU A 1 -19.67 1.82 -17.34
N PHE A 2 -19.25 2.97 -17.78
CA PHE A 2 -19.00 3.20 -19.20
C PHE A 2 -17.70 2.52 -19.64
N PRO A 3 -17.63 1.96 -20.85
CA PRO A 3 -16.43 1.29 -21.36
C PRO A 3 -15.18 2.17 -21.42
N TYR A 4 -15.32 3.46 -21.16
CA TYR A 4 -14.23 4.43 -21.14
C TYR A 4 -13.46 4.50 -19.80
N THR A 5 -13.98 3.94 -18.73
CA THR A 5 -13.28 3.90 -17.42
C THR A 5 -12.11 2.92 -17.39
N THR A 6 -12.02 2.05 -18.40
CA THR A 6 -10.87 1.14 -18.58
C THR A 6 -9.73 1.76 -19.39
N LEU A 7 -9.89 2.99 -19.88
CA LEU A 7 -8.81 3.69 -20.56
C LEU A 7 -7.88 4.31 -19.51
N PHE A 8 -6.62 3.97 -19.62
CA PHE A 8 -5.55 4.46 -18.76
C PHE A 8 -5.29 5.96 -18.99
N ARG A 9 -6.22 6.80 -18.53
CA ARG A 9 -6.11 8.27 -18.56
C ARG A 9 -7.19 8.95 -17.72
N SER A 10 -6.85 10.12 -17.17
CA SER A 10 -7.81 11.09 -16.67
C SER A 10 -8.18 12.02 -17.83
N ASP A 11 -9.40 11.93 -18.30
CA ASP A 11 -9.90 12.74 -19.42
C ASP A 11 -11.13 13.58 -19.03
N VAL A 12 -11.70 14.27 -20.03
CA VAL A 12 -12.88 15.10 -19.82
C VAL A 12 -14.05 14.31 -19.24
N CYS A 13 -14.24 13.05 -19.65
CA CYS A 13 -15.34 12.23 -19.15
C CYS A 13 -15.22 11.97 -17.66
N GLN A 14 -14.01 11.71 -17.17
CA GLN A 14 -13.78 11.47 -15.73
C GLN A 14 -13.94 12.75 -14.90
N ILE A 15 -13.56 13.90 -15.43
CA ILE A 15 -13.80 15.19 -14.76
C ILE A 15 -15.30 15.52 -14.75
N GLU A 16 -16.04 15.27 -15.83
CA GLU A 16 -17.50 15.42 -15.88
C GLU A 16 -18.21 14.48 -14.88
N GLU A 17 -17.72 13.25 -14.73
CA GLU A 17 -18.21 12.34 -13.69
C GLU A 17 -18.07 12.95 -12.29
N LEU A 18 -16.91 13.51 -11.95
CA LEU A 18 -16.69 14.17 -10.66
C LEU A 18 -17.63 15.38 -10.46
N VAL A 19 -17.89 16.16 -11.50
CA VAL A 19 -18.86 17.26 -11.44
C VAL A 19 -20.25 16.72 -11.09
N ARG A 20 -20.70 15.65 -11.74
CA ARG A 20 -22.00 15.02 -11.44
C ARG A 20 -22.05 14.42 -10.04
N LEU A 21 -20.97 13.77 -9.60
CA LEU A 21 -20.85 13.23 -8.25
C LEU A 21 -20.89 14.36 -7.20
N GLY A 22 -20.33 15.52 -7.47
CA GLY A 22 -20.44 16.70 -6.61
C GLY A 22 -21.89 17.20 -6.49
N GLU A 23 -22.63 17.28 -7.60
CA GLU A 23 -24.06 17.63 -7.59
C GLU A 23 -24.89 16.60 -6.78
N LEU A 24 -24.63 15.30 -6.98
CA LEU A 24 -25.32 14.22 -6.26
C LEU A 24 -24.98 14.22 -4.77
N THR A 25 -23.74 14.48 -4.41
CA THR A 25 -23.27 14.63 -3.02
C THR A 25 -24.07 15.72 -2.30
N LYS A 26 -24.20 16.89 -2.92
CA LYS A 26 -24.96 18.00 -2.37
C LYS A 26 -26.43 17.62 -2.14
N ARG A 27 -27.05 16.98 -3.14
CA ARG A 27 -28.46 16.54 -3.06
C ARG A 27 -28.69 15.49 -1.97
N ALA A 28 -27.70 14.59 -1.74
CA ALA A 28 -27.78 13.59 -0.67
C ALA A 28 -27.68 14.27 0.71
N TRP A 29 -26.78 15.21 0.87
CA TRP A 29 -26.59 15.94 2.13
C TRP A 29 -27.81 16.82 2.48
N GLU A 30 -28.48 17.38 1.48
CA GLU A 30 -29.77 18.07 1.69
C GLU A 30 -30.89 17.15 2.26
N LYS A 31 -30.67 15.84 2.22
CA LYS A 31 -31.54 14.80 2.78
C LYS A 31 -30.97 14.11 4.01
N ASP A 32 -29.93 14.67 4.61
CA ASP A 32 -29.19 14.08 5.76
C ASP A 32 -28.64 12.68 5.48
N VAL A 33 -28.29 12.37 4.22
CA VAL A 33 -27.70 11.09 3.81
C VAL A 33 -26.19 11.23 3.73
N GLN A 34 -25.47 10.33 4.39
CA GLN A 34 -24.01 10.22 4.26
C GLN A 34 -23.61 9.78 2.85
N VAL A 35 -22.50 10.32 2.35
CA VAL A 35 -21.99 10.04 1.01
C VAL A 35 -20.53 9.63 1.08
N MET A 36 -20.17 8.62 0.30
CA MET A 36 -18.82 8.30 -0.08
C MET A 36 -18.77 8.27 -1.61
N VAL A 37 -17.82 8.99 -2.20
CA VAL A 37 -17.66 9.11 -3.65
C VAL A 37 -16.69 8.05 -4.12
N GLU A 38 -17.03 7.30 -5.16
CA GLU A 38 -16.11 6.36 -5.79
C GLU A 38 -15.25 7.08 -6.83
N GLY A 39 -13.99 6.68 -6.92
CA GLY A 39 -12.99 7.31 -7.78
C GLY A 39 -12.37 6.39 -8.83
N PRO A 40 -11.32 6.86 -9.50
CA PRO A 40 -10.73 6.16 -10.64
C PRO A 40 -10.07 4.83 -10.26
N GLY A 41 -10.18 3.85 -11.18
CA GLY A 41 -9.54 2.55 -11.06
C GLY A 41 -8.22 2.42 -11.84
N HIS A 42 -8.06 3.17 -12.94
CA HIS A 42 -6.86 3.17 -13.78
C HIS A 42 -6.46 4.61 -14.09
N MET A 43 -5.25 4.99 -13.71
CA MET A 43 -4.81 6.37 -13.91
C MET A 43 -3.28 6.46 -13.91
N PRO A 44 -2.68 7.19 -14.87
CA PRO A 44 -1.26 7.51 -14.83
C PRO A 44 -0.87 8.17 -13.50
N MET A 45 0.29 7.79 -12.99
CA MET A 45 0.76 8.18 -11.66
C MET A 45 0.82 9.71 -11.46
N ASP A 46 1.22 10.44 -12.49
CA ASP A 46 1.32 11.90 -12.50
C ASP A 46 -0.02 12.64 -12.42
N GLN A 47 -1.14 11.96 -12.73
CA GLN A 47 -2.48 12.54 -12.72
C GLN A 47 -3.23 12.33 -11.40
N ILE A 48 -2.80 11.40 -10.56
CA ILE A 48 -3.51 11.00 -9.34
C ILE A 48 -3.67 12.17 -8.38
N ALA A 49 -2.60 12.88 -8.07
CA ALA A 49 -2.63 13.99 -7.10
C ALA A 49 -3.58 15.12 -7.53
N ALA A 50 -3.59 15.43 -8.83
CA ALA A 50 -4.50 16.44 -9.38
C ALA A 50 -5.96 15.99 -9.27
N ASN A 51 -6.24 14.72 -9.60
CA ASN A 51 -7.58 14.14 -9.51
C ASN A 51 -8.12 14.15 -8.08
N MET A 52 -7.29 13.80 -7.08
CA MET A 52 -7.68 13.86 -5.66
C MET A 52 -8.09 15.29 -5.25
N LYS A 53 -7.33 16.31 -5.67
CA LYS A 53 -7.62 17.72 -5.38
C LYS A 53 -8.89 18.19 -6.06
N ILE A 54 -9.14 17.80 -7.31
CA ILE A 54 -10.35 18.13 -8.05
C ILE A 54 -11.55 17.54 -7.32
N GLN A 55 -11.52 16.26 -6.94
CA GLN A 55 -12.60 15.62 -6.19
C GLN A 55 -12.87 16.34 -4.87
N GLN A 56 -11.85 16.62 -4.08
CA GLN A 56 -12.01 17.31 -2.81
C GLN A 56 -12.70 18.67 -2.97
N SER A 57 -12.37 19.39 -4.03
CA SER A 57 -13.00 20.69 -4.34
C SER A 57 -14.45 20.53 -4.81
N ILE A 58 -14.67 19.71 -5.83
CA ILE A 58 -16.00 19.56 -6.47
C ILE A 58 -16.99 18.84 -5.56
N CYS A 59 -16.55 17.80 -4.83
CA CYS A 59 -17.38 17.02 -3.93
C CYS A 59 -17.33 17.54 -2.48
N MET A 60 -16.87 18.77 -2.26
CA MET A 60 -16.92 19.49 -0.98
C MET A 60 -16.31 18.70 0.20
N GLY A 61 -15.24 17.94 -0.05
CA GLY A 61 -14.56 17.13 0.96
C GLY A 61 -15.27 15.81 1.31
N ALA A 62 -16.25 15.36 0.53
CA ALA A 62 -16.84 14.03 0.72
C ALA A 62 -15.75 12.95 0.64
N PRO A 63 -15.80 11.91 1.50
CA PRO A 63 -14.83 10.81 1.47
C PRO A 63 -14.70 10.22 0.07
N PHE A 64 -13.47 10.03 -0.38
CA PHE A 64 -13.14 9.50 -1.69
C PHE A 64 -12.60 8.06 -1.57
N TYR A 65 -13.34 7.12 -2.14
CA TYR A 65 -13.00 5.72 -2.24
C TYR A 65 -12.42 5.45 -3.62
N VAL A 66 -11.20 4.94 -3.72
CA VAL A 66 -10.52 4.71 -5.00
C VAL A 66 -10.15 3.24 -5.18
N LEU A 67 -10.27 2.73 -6.40
CA LEU A 67 -9.84 1.40 -6.78
C LEU A 67 -8.38 1.46 -7.25
N GLY A 68 -7.46 1.41 -6.30
CA GLY A 68 -6.06 1.62 -6.58
C GLY A 68 -5.65 3.09 -6.37
N PRO A 69 -5.45 3.90 -7.45
CA PRO A 69 -5.53 3.55 -8.89
C PRO A 69 -4.40 2.66 -9.40
N LEU A 70 -4.68 1.81 -10.38
CA LEU A 70 -3.67 1.06 -11.11
C LEU A 70 -2.88 2.01 -11.98
N VAL A 71 -1.57 2.07 -11.78
CA VAL A 71 -0.69 3.06 -12.44
C VAL A 71 -0.14 2.61 -13.78
N THR A 72 -0.42 1.38 -14.19
CA THR A 72 -0.08 0.80 -15.49
C THR A 72 -0.92 -0.45 -15.75
N ASP A 73 -1.20 -0.73 -17.03
CA ASP A 73 -2.01 -1.87 -17.47
C ASP A 73 -1.18 -3.06 -17.99
N ILE A 74 0.15 -2.96 -17.97
CA ILE A 74 1.03 -3.99 -18.56
C ILE A 74 1.37 -5.13 -17.61
N ALA A 75 0.76 -5.19 -16.43
CA ALA A 75 1.12 -6.14 -15.37
C ALA A 75 -0.03 -7.08 -14.96
N PRO A 76 -0.71 -7.80 -15.88
CA PRO A 76 -1.72 -8.78 -15.51
C PRO A 76 -1.16 -9.82 -14.54
N GLY A 77 -1.91 -10.13 -13.48
CA GLY A 77 -1.46 -10.99 -12.37
C GLY A 77 -0.71 -10.25 -11.27
N TYR A 78 -0.39 -8.96 -11.46
CA TYR A 78 0.29 -8.09 -10.50
C TYR A 78 -0.45 -6.79 -10.24
N ASP A 79 -1.74 -6.74 -10.56
CA ASP A 79 -2.57 -5.53 -10.42
C ASP A 79 -2.67 -5.04 -8.97
N HIS A 80 -2.54 -5.92 -7.99
CA HIS A 80 -2.42 -5.56 -6.57
C HIS A 80 -1.17 -4.71 -6.27
N ILE A 81 -0.08 -4.90 -7.01
CA ILE A 81 1.15 -4.09 -6.88
C ILE A 81 0.96 -2.72 -7.54
N THR A 82 0.43 -2.69 -8.77
CA THR A 82 0.18 -1.43 -9.48
C THR A 82 -0.84 -0.56 -8.75
N SER A 83 -1.85 -1.20 -8.16
CA SER A 83 -2.85 -0.58 -7.28
C SER A 83 -2.23 -0.03 -5.99
N ALA A 84 -1.31 -0.75 -5.36
CA ALA A 84 -0.65 -0.28 -4.14
C ALA A 84 0.19 0.99 -4.40
N ILE A 85 0.87 1.06 -5.55
CA ILE A 85 1.63 2.25 -5.94
C ILE A 85 0.71 3.47 -6.08
N GLY A 86 -0.34 3.35 -6.87
CA GLY A 86 -1.30 4.44 -7.07
C GLY A 86 -2.10 4.75 -5.82
N GLY A 87 -2.46 3.72 -5.04
CA GLY A 87 -3.16 3.85 -3.78
C GLY A 87 -2.38 4.64 -2.73
N ALA A 88 -1.06 4.43 -2.64
CA ALA A 88 -0.21 5.22 -1.74
C ALA A 88 -0.23 6.70 -2.14
N ILE A 89 -0.12 7.01 -3.44
CA ILE A 89 -0.18 8.38 -3.94
C ILE A 89 -1.56 9.00 -3.71
N ALA A 90 -2.64 8.26 -4.00
CA ALA A 90 -4.00 8.73 -3.79
C ALA A 90 -4.28 9.01 -2.31
N ALA A 91 -3.92 8.09 -1.42
CA ALA A 91 -4.12 8.23 0.02
C ALA A 91 -3.30 9.38 0.62
N GLN A 92 -2.06 9.59 0.16
CA GLN A 92 -1.24 10.74 0.53
C GLN A 92 -1.89 12.06 0.10
N ASN A 93 -2.63 12.08 -1.01
CA ASN A 93 -3.26 13.28 -1.57
C ASN A 93 -4.75 13.42 -1.26
N GLY A 94 -5.31 12.60 -0.35
CA GLY A 94 -6.63 12.83 0.22
C GLY A 94 -7.68 11.76 -0.05
N ALA A 95 -7.35 10.62 -0.68
CA ALA A 95 -8.26 9.49 -0.69
C ALA A 95 -8.51 9.01 0.75
N ALA A 96 -9.79 8.76 1.07
CA ALA A 96 -10.22 8.33 2.39
C ALA A 96 -10.23 6.80 2.53
N PHE A 97 -10.44 6.09 1.43
CA PHE A 97 -10.50 4.63 1.38
C PHE A 97 -9.79 4.09 0.15
N LEU A 98 -9.10 2.98 0.32
CA LEU A 98 -8.49 2.22 -0.76
C LEU A 98 -9.27 0.91 -0.94
N CYS A 99 -9.84 0.69 -2.12
CA CYS A 99 -10.29 -0.64 -2.52
C CYS A 99 -9.07 -1.52 -2.77
N TYR A 100 -9.07 -2.74 -2.22
CA TYR A 100 -8.04 -3.69 -2.58
C TYR A 100 -8.25 -4.21 -4.00
N VAL A 101 -7.15 -4.49 -4.68
CA VAL A 101 -7.12 -5.16 -5.98
C VAL A 101 -6.34 -6.44 -5.80
N THR A 102 -6.80 -7.52 -6.44
CA THR A 102 -6.18 -8.84 -6.30
C THR A 102 -5.26 -9.17 -7.46
N PRO A 103 -4.36 -10.17 -7.34
CA PRO A 103 -3.61 -10.69 -8.49
C PRO A 103 -4.50 -11.22 -9.61
N ALA A 104 -5.73 -11.64 -9.29
CA ALA A 104 -6.70 -12.18 -10.25
C ALA A 104 -7.49 -11.09 -10.99
N GLU A 105 -7.28 -9.81 -10.69
CA GLU A 105 -7.99 -8.70 -11.33
C GLU A 105 -7.89 -8.79 -12.85
N HIS A 106 -9.02 -8.59 -13.54
CA HIS A 106 -9.16 -8.73 -15.00
C HIS A 106 -8.86 -10.13 -15.58
N LEU A 107 -8.52 -11.14 -14.75
CA LEU A 107 -8.13 -12.48 -15.20
C LEU A 107 -9.11 -13.56 -14.77
N ALA A 108 -9.55 -13.56 -13.50
CA ALA A 108 -10.36 -14.60 -12.92
C ALA A 108 -11.12 -14.13 -11.67
N LEU A 109 -12.07 -14.93 -11.21
CA LEU A 109 -12.68 -14.75 -9.90
C LEU A 109 -11.61 -15.03 -8.82
N PRO A 110 -11.33 -14.07 -7.91
CA PRO A 110 -10.29 -14.23 -6.90
C PRO A 110 -10.65 -15.32 -5.88
N ASN A 111 -9.65 -16.10 -5.48
CA ASN A 111 -9.72 -16.99 -4.34
C ASN A 111 -9.31 -16.29 -3.05
N VAL A 112 -9.34 -16.99 -1.91
CA VAL A 112 -9.02 -16.41 -0.59
C VAL A 112 -7.58 -15.87 -0.51
N GLU A 113 -6.63 -16.58 -1.14
CA GLU A 113 -5.23 -16.13 -1.15
C GLU A 113 -5.04 -14.89 -2.01
N ASP A 114 -5.71 -14.80 -3.15
CA ASP A 114 -5.71 -13.58 -3.98
C ASP A 114 -6.25 -12.37 -3.19
N VAL A 115 -7.34 -12.57 -2.45
CA VAL A 115 -7.93 -11.52 -1.59
C VAL A 115 -6.95 -11.13 -0.48
N LYS A 116 -6.30 -12.10 0.19
CA LYS A 116 -5.27 -11.84 1.20
C LYS A 116 -4.15 -10.96 0.65
N GLN A 117 -3.61 -11.31 -0.52
CA GLN A 117 -2.54 -10.55 -1.17
C GLN A 117 -2.98 -9.11 -1.52
N GLY A 118 -4.18 -8.95 -2.05
CA GLY A 118 -4.75 -7.63 -2.36
C GLY A 118 -4.91 -6.75 -1.11
N ILE A 119 -5.43 -7.31 -0.02
CA ILE A 119 -5.59 -6.60 1.25
C ILE A 119 -4.23 -6.20 1.83
N ILE A 120 -3.24 -7.08 1.80
CA ILE A 120 -1.88 -6.79 2.29
C ILE A 120 -1.26 -5.65 1.47
N ALA A 121 -1.36 -5.71 0.14
CA ALA A 121 -0.85 -4.65 -0.73
C ALA A 121 -1.49 -3.29 -0.42
N SER A 122 -2.82 -3.24 -0.24
CA SER A 122 -3.55 -2.02 0.12
C SER A 122 -3.20 -1.51 1.52
N LYS A 123 -2.99 -2.39 2.50
CA LYS A 123 -2.53 -2.01 3.84
C LYS A 123 -1.14 -1.39 3.81
N ILE A 124 -0.22 -1.93 3.01
CA ILE A 124 1.12 -1.37 2.82
C ILE A 124 1.03 0.03 2.21
N ALA A 125 0.21 0.20 1.17
CA ALA A 125 -0.01 1.49 0.53
C ALA A 125 -0.60 2.54 1.49
N ALA A 126 -1.63 2.17 2.26
CA ALA A 126 -2.26 3.04 3.24
C ALA A 126 -1.29 3.44 4.35
N HIS A 127 -0.51 2.49 4.88
CA HIS A 127 0.49 2.75 5.92
C HIS A 127 1.59 3.71 5.44
N ALA A 128 2.12 3.48 4.23
CA ALA A 128 3.11 4.38 3.63
C ALA A 128 2.55 5.82 3.46
N ALA A 129 1.28 5.94 3.04
CA ALA A 129 0.62 7.22 2.92
C ALA A 129 0.39 7.91 4.28
N ASP A 130 0.05 7.15 5.33
CA ASP A 130 -0.14 7.68 6.67
C ASP A 130 1.16 8.25 7.26
N ILE A 131 2.28 7.57 7.04
CA ILE A 131 3.62 8.10 7.37
C ILE A 131 3.88 9.40 6.61
N ALA A 132 3.64 9.42 5.30
CA ALA A 132 3.88 10.58 4.45
C ALA A 132 3.01 11.80 4.83
N LYS A 133 1.78 11.57 5.29
CA LYS A 133 0.87 12.60 5.82
C LYS A 133 1.23 13.08 7.22
N GLY A 134 2.15 12.40 7.90
CA GLY A 134 2.48 12.71 9.30
C GLY A 134 1.37 12.35 10.29
N VAL A 135 0.59 11.31 9.99
CA VAL A 135 -0.45 10.82 10.92
C VAL A 135 0.20 10.39 12.23
N ARG A 136 -0.33 10.91 13.33
CA ARG A 136 0.23 10.65 14.67
C ARG A 136 0.27 9.15 14.96
N GLY A 137 1.45 8.66 15.33
CA GLY A 137 1.67 7.25 15.66
C GLY A 137 1.89 6.32 14.47
N ALA A 138 1.68 6.78 13.23
CA ALA A 138 1.83 5.93 12.04
C ALA A 138 3.23 5.31 11.93
N ARG A 139 4.27 6.04 12.32
CA ARG A 139 5.66 5.60 12.22
C ARG A 139 6.12 4.69 13.36
N GLU A 140 5.37 4.60 14.46
CA GLU A 140 5.82 3.88 15.68
C GLU A 140 6.12 2.40 15.43
N ILE A 141 5.36 1.75 14.55
CA ILE A 141 5.57 0.33 14.22
C ILE A 141 6.85 0.13 13.39
N ASP A 142 7.18 1.07 12.50
CA ASP A 142 8.41 1.02 11.71
C ASP A 142 9.64 1.27 12.59
N ASP A 143 9.55 2.19 13.56
CA ASP A 143 10.62 2.45 14.51
C ASP A 143 10.88 1.20 15.40
N LYS A 144 9.82 0.52 15.86
CA LYS A 144 9.94 -0.77 16.57
C LYS A 144 10.57 -1.86 15.69
N MET A 145 10.14 -1.96 14.43
CA MET A 145 10.72 -2.88 13.47
C MET A 145 12.22 -2.58 13.24
N ALA A 146 12.59 -1.30 13.13
CA ALA A 146 13.97 -0.87 12.95
C ALA A 146 14.84 -1.26 14.16
N ASP A 147 14.32 -1.07 15.38
CA ASP A 147 15.00 -1.49 16.62
C ASP A 147 15.17 -3.00 16.69
N ALA A 148 14.12 -3.77 16.38
CA ALA A 148 14.18 -5.23 16.33
C ALA A 148 15.21 -5.73 15.28
N ARG A 149 15.26 -5.11 14.11
CA ARG A 149 16.25 -5.41 13.06
C ARG A 149 17.67 -5.08 13.50
N ARG A 150 17.86 -3.98 14.22
CA ARG A 150 19.18 -3.55 14.72
C ARG A 150 19.81 -4.58 15.64
N VAL A 151 19.03 -5.30 16.43
CA VAL A 151 19.52 -6.34 17.36
C VAL A 151 19.30 -7.76 16.83
N LEU A 152 18.75 -7.91 15.63
CA LEU A 152 18.42 -9.20 14.99
C LEU A 152 17.42 -10.02 15.80
N ASP A 153 16.50 -9.35 16.52
CA ASP A 153 15.38 -9.98 17.23
C ASP A 153 14.28 -10.35 16.23
N TRP A 154 14.26 -11.61 15.83
CA TRP A 154 13.30 -12.12 14.85
C TRP A 154 11.87 -12.17 15.38
N ASP A 155 11.66 -12.49 16.66
CA ASP A 155 10.33 -12.55 17.23
C ASP A 155 9.68 -11.16 17.28
N ALA A 156 10.41 -10.16 17.73
CA ALA A 156 9.95 -8.77 17.69
C ALA A 156 9.69 -8.28 16.25
N GLN A 157 10.49 -8.72 15.25
CA GLN A 157 10.23 -8.41 13.84
C GLN A 157 8.91 -9.04 13.35
N TRP A 158 8.62 -10.28 13.77
CA TRP A 158 7.34 -10.93 13.42
C TRP A 158 6.13 -10.21 14.01
N GLU A 159 6.25 -9.73 15.25
CA GLU A 159 5.18 -8.96 15.90
C GLU A 159 4.87 -7.63 15.19
N CYS A 160 5.87 -7.02 14.55
CA CYS A 160 5.71 -5.79 13.78
C CYS A 160 5.24 -6.03 12.33
N ALA A 161 5.29 -7.26 11.82
CA ALA A 161 5.03 -7.54 10.42
C ALA A 161 3.52 -7.46 10.07
N ILE A 162 3.20 -6.88 8.91
CA ILE A 162 1.83 -6.86 8.36
C ILE A 162 1.32 -8.28 8.05
N ASP A 163 2.19 -9.15 7.54
CA ASP A 163 1.93 -10.57 7.31
C ASP A 163 3.03 -11.43 7.94
N PRO A 164 2.94 -11.70 9.25
CA PRO A 164 3.93 -12.48 9.97
C PRO A 164 3.96 -13.95 9.53
N GLU A 165 2.85 -14.51 9.07
CA GLU A 165 2.76 -15.90 8.61
C GLU A 165 3.60 -16.13 7.37
N THR A 166 3.42 -15.30 6.34
CA THR A 166 4.20 -15.36 5.11
C THR A 166 5.67 -15.08 5.38
N ALA A 167 6.00 -14.08 6.19
CA ALA A 167 7.36 -13.75 6.55
C ALA A 167 8.07 -14.91 7.26
N LYS A 168 7.43 -15.53 8.27
CA LYS A 168 7.92 -16.73 8.97
C LYS A 168 8.08 -17.93 8.03
N ALA A 169 7.12 -18.17 7.14
CA ALA A 169 7.17 -19.26 6.18
C ALA A 169 8.39 -19.13 5.25
N ILE A 170 8.63 -17.94 4.71
CA ILE A 170 9.79 -17.65 3.85
C ILE A 170 11.09 -17.87 4.63
N TRP A 171 11.20 -17.33 5.84
CA TRP A 171 12.38 -17.48 6.68
C TRP A 171 12.65 -18.95 7.03
N ASN A 172 11.63 -19.71 7.42
CA ASN A 172 11.72 -21.13 7.75
C ASN A 172 12.09 -22.03 6.56
N SER A 173 11.64 -21.65 5.35
CA SER A 173 11.95 -22.42 4.13
C SER A 173 13.42 -22.38 3.72
N ARG A 174 14.18 -21.42 4.24
CA ARG A 174 15.58 -21.16 3.90
C ARG A 174 16.35 -20.78 5.16
N LYS A 175 16.32 -21.67 6.17
CA LYS A 175 16.99 -21.43 7.45
C LYS A 175 18.47 -21.09 7.26
N PRO A 176 18.98 -20.09 7.99
CA PRO A 176 20.39 -19.75 7.98
C PRO A 176 21.23 -20.83 8.68
N GLU A 177 22.51 -20.88 8.36
CA GLU A 177 23.47 -21.71 9.08
C GLU A 177 23.68 -21.22 10.53
N HIS A 178 23.47 -19.91 10.77
CA HIS A 178 23.55 -19.24 12.06
C HIS A 178 22.17 -18.67 12.44
N GLU A 179 21.69 -18.96 13.64
CA GLU A 179 20.36 -18.57 14.11
C GLU A 179 20.17 -17.05 14.25
N ASP A 180 21.27 -16.30 14.36
CA ASP A 180 21.28 -14.84 14.55
C ASP A 180 21.15 -14.04 13.25
N THR A 181 21.20 -14.69 12.07
CA THR A 181 21.13 -14.00 10.78
C THR A 181 20.12 -14.67 9.84
N CYS A 182 19.70 -13.98 8.76
CA CYS A 182 18.98 -14.64 7.67
C CYS A 182 19.97 -15.31 6.70
N SER A 183 19.48 -16.28 5.91
CA SER A 183 20.30 -16.99 4.92
C SER A 183 20.77 -16.12 3.75
N MET A 184 20.20 -14.91 3.56
CA MET A 184 20.56 -14.03 2.45
C MET A 184 21.99 -13.51 2.55
N CYS A 185 22.40 -13.03 3.73
CA CYS A 185 23.75 -12.50 3.97
C CYS A 185 24.63 -13.49 4.74
N GLY A 186 24.01 -14.35 5.58
CA GLY A 186 24.75 -15.31 6.42
C GLY A 186 25.86 -14.63 7.23
N LYS A 187 27.08 -15.16 7.17
CA LYS A 187 28.25 -14.61 7.87
C LYS A 187 28.61 -13.17 7.45
N PHE A 188 28.20 -12.72 6.28
CA PHE A 188 28.44 -11.36 5.78
C PHE A 188 27.36 -10.34 6.19
N CYS A 189 26.50 -10.66 7.13
CA CYS A 189 25.47 -9.74 7.60
C CYS A 189 26.10 -8.47 8.19
N ALA A 190 25.83 -7.32 7.56
CA ALA A 190 26.38 -6.04 7.98
C ALA A 190 25.90 -5.64 9.39
N VAL A 191 24.65 -5.95 9.75
CA VAL A 191 24.10 -5.67 11.08
C VAL A 191 24.84 -6.50 12.14
N ARG A 192 25.00 -7.80 11.90
CA ARG A 192 25.76 -8.69 12.81
C ARG A 192 27.20 -8.23 12.98
N SER A 193 27.86 -7.91 11.87
CA SER A 193 29.25 -7.45 11.90
C SER A 193 29.41 -6.13 12.65
N MET A 194 28.49 -5.20 12.44
CA MET A 194 28.49 -3.93 13.17
C MET A 194 28.26 -4.14 14.67
N ASN A 195 27.29 -4.98 15.05
CA ASN A 195 27.03 -5.28 16.46
C ASN A 195 28.25 -5.90 17.14
N LYS A 196 28.94 -6.84 16.48
CA LYS A 196 30.18 -7.43 16.98
C LYS A 196 31.29 -6.38 17.12
N ALA A 197 31.48 -5.53 16.11
CA ALA A 197 32.47 -4.45 16.17
C ALA A 197 32.22 -3.51 17.35
N LEU A 198 30.94 -3.14 17.57
CA LEU A 198 30.57 -2.26 18.70
C LEU A 198 30.75 -2.93 20.06
N ALA A 199 30.62 -4.26 20.12
CA ALA A 199 30.88 -5.06 21.32
C ALA A 199 32.39 -5.34 21.54
N GLY A 200 33.25 -4.94 20.63
CA GLY A 200 34.69 -5.24 20.67
C GLY A 200 35.05 -6.69 20.34
N GLU A 201 34.12 -7.40 19.68
CA GLU A 201 34.30 -8.78 19.29
C GLU A 201 35.02 -8.92 17.95
N TYR A 202 35.75 -10.04 17.76
CA TYR A 202 36.38 -10.33 16.48
C TYR A 202 35.37 -10.65 15.40
N ILE A 203 35.54 -10.03 14.22
CA ILE A 203 34.69 -10.25 13.05
C ILE A 203 35.42 -11.17 12.09
N ASP A 204 35.01 -12.44 12.02
CA ASP A 204 35.47 -13.37 11.00
C ASP A 204 34.66 -13.20 9.72
N ILE A 205 35.25 -12.59 8.71
CA ILE A 205 34.70 -12.38 7.38
C ILE A 205 35.42 -13.17 6.27
N LEU A 206 36.41 -13.98 6.64
CA LEU A 206 37.17 -14.83 5.70
C LEU A 206 36.67 -16.28 5.71
#